data_489f1dc4c4161e86b4a85a8cbffad612
#
_entry.id   489f1dc4c4161e86b4a85a8cbffad612
#
_cell.length_a   1.000
_cell.length_b   1.000
_cell.length_c   1.000
_cell.angle_alpha   90.00
_cell.angle_beta   90.00
_cell.angle_gamma   90.00
#
_symmetry.space_group_name_H-M   'P 1'
#
loop_
_entity.id
_entity.type
_entity.pdbx_description
1 polymer ?
#
loop_
_entity_poly.entity_id
_entity_poly.type
_entity_poly.pdbx_seq_one_letter_code
_entity_poly.pdbx_strand_id
1 'polypeptide(L)'
;DEKSANNIDIIAGYPDGTVRPDGKITRAEVTAILARLTENSSLANFVARFSDVKAFDWFSDSIMKLSAKDIITGYPDGTFKPNKSITRAEFAAIVSKYIKNPKAADEVFADVPMNHWAKDAIAKVKAEGWISGYNDGTFKPDAPITRAEAVSIVNRMFGRSADGEFVRDHNYEISNFKDLLGSHW
;
A
#
# COMPACT_ATOMS: atom_id res chain seq x y z
N ASP A 1 1.15 6.02 -26.67
CA ASP A 1 -0.19 6.00 -26.06
C ASP A 1 -0.07 6.09 -24.54
N GLU A 2 0.05 7.32 -24.03
CA GLU A 2 0.16 7.61 -22.59
C GLU A 2 -1.10 7.24 -21.80
N LYS A 3 -2.24 7.04 -22.45
CA LYS A 3 -3.49 6.62 -21.80
C LYS A 3 -3.50 5.13 -21.38
N SER A 4 -2.66 4.30 -21.98
CA SER A 4 -2.62 2.86 -21.68
C SER A 4 -1.89 2.52 -20.37
N ALA A 5 -0.95 3.35 -19.92
CA ALA A 5 -0.17 3.10 -18.70
C ALA A 5 -0.94 3.39 -17.41
N ASN A 6 -2.05 4.13 -17.47
CA ASN A 6 -2.82 4.52 -16.29
C ASN A 6 -3.92 3.51 -15.90
N ASN A 7 -4.12 2.47 -16.67
CA ASN A 7 -5.25 1.53 -16.49
C ASN A 7 -4.79 0.16 -15.94
N ILE A 8 -3.86 0.16 -15.00
CA ILE A 8 -3.50 -1.06 -14.28
C ILE A 8 -4.50 -1.22 -13.12
N ASP A 9 -5.23 -2.33 -13.10
CA ASP A 9 -6.05 -2.72 -11.96
C ASP A 9 -5.19 -2.88 -10.72
N ILE A 10 -5.18 -1.84 -9.88
CA ILE A 10 -4.37 -1.79 -8.67
C ILE A 10 -4.91 -2.76 -7.64
N ILE A 11 -6.23 -2.86 -7.55
CA ILE A 11 -6.91 -3.66 -6.55
C ILE A 11 -7.82 -4.68 -7.22
N ALA A 12 -7.71 -5.93 -6.79
CA ALA A 12 -8.68 -6.96 -7.13
C ALA A 12 -9.74 -7.03 -6.03
N GLY A 13 -11.00 -7.22 -6.43
CA GLY A 13 -12.08 -7.52 -5.49
C GLY A 13 -11.95 -8.93 -4.93
N TYR A 14 -12.78 -9.21 -3.94
CA TYR A 14 -12.90 -10.56 -3.39
C TYR A 14 -13.81 -11.46 -4.25
N PRO A 15 -13.69 -12.79 -4.13
CA PRO A 15 -14.52 -13.72 -4.92
C PRO A 15 -16.03 -13.55 -4.70
N ASP A 16 -16.45 -12.94 -3.59
CA ASP A 16 -17.84 -12.62 -3.28
C ASP A 16 -18.36 -11.35 -4.00
N GLY A 17 -17.52 -10.70 -4.81
CA GLY A 17 -17.85 -9.48 -5.53
C GLY A 17 -17.80 -8.21 -4.68
N THR A 18 -17.10 -8.23 -3.53
CA THR A 18 -16.89 -7.06 -2.68
C THR A 18 -15.47 -6.52 -2.83
N VAL A 19 -15.26 -5.25 -2.46
CA VAL A 19 -13.93 -4.61 -2.37
C VAL A 19 -13.51 -4.32 -0.92
N ARG A 20 -14.47 -4.27 -0.02
CA ARG A 20 -14.32 -4.06 1.44
C ARG A 20 -13.47 -2.82 1.76
N PRO A 21 -13.89 -1.61 1.37
CA PRO A 21 -13.09 -0.39 1.49
C PRO A 21 -12.66 -0.10 2.93
N ASP A 22 -13.55 -0.32 3.90
CA ASP A 22 -13.31 -0.11 5.34
C ASP A 22 -12.64 -1.33 6.02
N GLY A 23 -12.43 -2.41 5.27
CA GLY A 23 -11.74 -3.60 5.76
C GLY A 23 -10.26 -3.33 5.99
N LYS A 24 -9.70 -3.98 7.01
CA LYS A 24 -8.25 -3.96 7.26
C LYS A 24 -7.54 -4.69 6.12
N ILE A 25 -6.50 -4.07 5.56
CA ILE A 25 -5.71 -4.70 4.52
C ILE A 25 -4.56 -5.51 5.14
N THR A 26 -4.27 -6.67 4.55
CA THR A 26 -3.17 -7.52 5.01
C THR A 26 -1.83 -7.12 4.41
N ARG A 27 -0.74 -7.57 5.02
CA ARG A 27 0.63 -7.36 4.52
C ARG A 27 0.81 -7.95 3.13
N ALA A 28 0.26 -9.14 2.87
CA ALA A 28 0.30 -9.78 1.55
C ALA A 28 -0.47 -8.97 0.49
N GLU A 29 -1.65 -8.47 0.82
CA GLU A 29 -2.47 -7.67 -0.10
C GLU A 29 -1.78 -6.36 -0.49
N VAL A 30 -1.20 -5.63 0.49
CA VAL A 30 -0.40 -4.43 0.22
C VAL A 30 0.79 -4.76 -0.68
N THR A 31 1.50 -5.85 -0.39
CA THR A 31 2.64 -6.28 -1.19
C THR A 31 2.24 -6.58 -2.62
N ALA A 32 1.10 -7.25 -2.84
CA ALA A 32 0.58 -7.53 -4.17
C ALA A 32 0.22 -6.26 -4.95
N ILE A 33 -0.41 -5.28 -4.31
CA ILE A 33 -0.72 -3.98 -4.92
C ILE A 33 0.56 -3.27 -5.37
N LEU A 34 1.53 -3.13 -4.49
CA LEU A 34 2.79 -2.44 -4.78
C LEU A 34 3.64 -3.19 -5.83
N ALA A 35 3.62 -4.53 -5.83
CA ALA A 35 4.34 -5.32 -6.81
C ALA A 35 3.82 -5.14 -8.23
N ARG A 36 2.52 -4.93 -8.41
CA ARG A 36 1.91 -4.62 -9.73
C ARG A 36 2.40 -3.28 -10.29
N LEU A 37 2.63 -2.32 -9.42
CA LEU A 37 3.07 -0.95 -9.78
C LEU A 37 4.59 -0.79 -9.87
N THR A 38 5.33 -1.79 -9.39
CA THR A 38 6.79 -1.79 -9.44
C THR A 38 7.25 -2.45 -10.74
N GLU A 39 8.18 -1.81 -11.45
CA GLU A 39 8.75 -2.36 -12.69
C GLU A 39 9.24 -3.79 -12.53
N ASN A 40 9.01 -4.61 -13.55
CA ASN A 40 9.41 -6.01 -13.54
C ASN A 40 10.94 -6.12 -13.53
N SER A 41 11.45 -6.79 -12.50
CA SER A 41 12.76 -7.41 -12.53
C SER A 41 12.54 -8.91 -12.75
N SER A 42 13.28 -9.49 -13.68
CA SER A 42 13.26 -10.94 -13.88
C SER A 42 13.73 -11.63 -12.60
N LEU A 43 12.81 -12.31 -11.91
CA LEU A 43 13.14 -13.18 -10.78
C LEU A 43 13.37 -14.57 -11.36
N ALA A 44 14.63 -15.00 -11.42
CA ALA A 44 14.99 -16.25 -12.08
C ALA A 44 14.53 -17.50 -11.30
N ASN A 45 14.46 -17.45 -9.96
CA ASN A 45 14.08 -18.58 -9.12
C ASN A 45 13.47 -18.13 -7.79
N PHE A 46 12.52 -18.92 -7.26
CA PHE A 46 12.02 -18.73 -5.89
C PHE A 46 13.12 -19.07 -4.88
N VAL A 47 13.44 -18.11 -4.04
CA VAL A 47 14.29 -18.33 -2.86
C VAL A 47 13.44 -18.04 -1.64
N ALA A 48 13.16 -19.06 -0.83
CA ALA A 48 12.41 -18.90 0.42
C ALA A 48 13.17 -17.98 1.37
N ARG A 49 12.74 -16.72 1.44
CA ARG A 49 13.35 -15.69 2.31
C ARG A 49 12.67 -15.63 3.69
N PHE A 50 11.42 -16.10 3.76
CA PHE A 50 10.61 -16.09 4.97
C PHE A 50 10.04 -17.46 5.24
N SER A 51 10.10 -17.91 6.50
CA SER A 51 9.71 -19.27 6.89
C SER A 51 8.21 -19.56 6.70
N ASP A 52 7.39 -18.54 6.68
CA ASP A 52 5.93 -18.61 6.53
C ASP A 52 5.42 -18.25 5.12
N VAL A 53 6.32 -18.16 4.14
CA VAL A 53 5.99 -17.93 2.72
C VAL A 53 6.44 -19.11 1.88
N LYS A 54 5.49 -19.77 1.22
CA LYS A 54 5.75 -20.96 0.38
C LYS A 54 5.63 -20.60 -1.09
N ALA A 55 6.30 -21.36 -1.96
CA ALA A 55 6.35 -21.09 -3.39
C ALA A 55 4.99 -21.01 -4.08
N PHE A 56 3.99 -21.74 -3.57
CA PHE A 56 2.65 -21.80 -4.17
C PHE A 56 1.65 -20.83 -3.53
N ASP A 57 2.06 -20.02 -2.56
CA ASP A 57 1.21 -18.98 -2.01
C ASP A 57 0.96 -17.92 -3.08
N TRP A 58 -0.28 -17.43 -3.21
CA TRP A 58 -0.67 -16.46 -4.23
C TRP A 58 0.12 -15.14 -4.16
N PHE A 59 0.68 -14.84 -3.01
CA PHE A 59 1.46 -13.62 -2.73
C PHE A 59 2.97 -13.83 -2.84
N SER A 60 3.44 -15.06 -3.07
CA SER A 60 4.88 -15.38 -2.98
C SER A 60 5.74 -14.59 -3.96
N ASP A 61 5.33 -14.51 -5.23
CA ASP A 61 6.05 -13.76 -6.26
C ASP A 61 6.13 -12.26 -5.95
N SER A 62 5.04 -11.70 -5.43
CA SER A 62 5.00 -10.29 -5.02
C SER A 62 5.94 -10.01 -3.85
N ILE A 63 5.97 -10.89 -2.85
CA ILE A 63 6.88 -10.79 -1.70
C ILE A 63 8.33 -10.91 -2.16
N MET A 64 8.64 -11.87 -3.01
CA MET A 64 9.99 -12.04 -3.55
C MET A 64 10.45 -10.80 -4.33
N LYS A 65 9.61 -10.33 -5.24
CA LYS A 65 9.89 -9.15 -6.06
C LYS A 65 10.23 -7.92 -5.22
N LEU A 66 9.42 -7.61 -4.22
CA LEU A 66 9.63 -6.41 -3.41
C LEU A 66 10.73 -6.61 -2.36
N SER A 67 10.94 -7.82 -1.85
CA SER A 67 12.04 -8.09 -0.92
C SER A 67 13.40 -8.10 -1.62
N ALA A 68 13.48 -8.51 -2.88
CA ALA A 68 14.71 -8.42 -3.68
C ALA A 68 15.13 -6.96 -3.97
N LYS A 69 14.18 -6.03 -3.90
CA LYS A 69 14.39 -4.58 -4.05
C LYS A 69 14.52 -3.85 -2.70
N ASP A 70 14.58 -4.57 -1.59
CA ASP A 70 14.61 -4.04 -0.23
C ASP A 70 13.44 -3.07 0.11
N ILE A 71 12.33 -3.18 -0.65
CA ILE A 71 11.11 -2.39 -0.42
C ILE A 71 10.36 -2.95 0.79
N ILE A 72 10.30 -4.28 0.92
CA ILE A 72 9.72 -4.94 2.09
C ILE A 72 10.75 -5.77 2.82
N THR A 73 10.56 -5.86 4.15
CA THR A 73 11.34 -6.71 5.04
C THR A 73 10.41 -7.56 5.89
N GLY A 74 10.91 -8.70 6.36
CA GLY A 74 10.22 -9.53 7.36
C GLY A 74 10.45 -9.04 8.76
N TYR A 75 9.99 -9.85 9.71
CA TYR A 75 10.23 -9.65 11.13
C TYR A 75 11.54 -10.30 11.55
N PRO A 76 12.09 -9.90 12.73
CA PRO A 76 13.34 -10.50 13.26
C PRO A 76 13.28 -12.01 13.48
N ASP A 77 12.07 -12.57 13.64
CA ASP A 77 11.82 -14.01 13.78
C ASP A 77 11.91 -14.78 12.46
N GLY A 78 12.27 -14.14 11.35
CA GLY A 78 12.37 -14.74 10.02
C GLY A 78 11.04 -14.96 9.32
N THR A 79 9.95 -14.39 9.83
CA THR A 79 8.62 -14.47 9.21
C THR A 79 8.27 -13.20 8.44
N PHE A 80 7.31 -13.29 7.51
CA PHE A 80 6.70 -12.15 6.83
C PHE A 80 5.34 -11.77 7.41
N LYS A 81 4.61 -12.72 7.97
CA LYS A 81 3.23 -12.62 8.49
C LYS A 81 2.25 -12.11 7.42
N PRO A 82 2.10 -12.82 6.29
CA PRO A 82 1.33 -12.36 5.13
C PRO A 82 -0.11 -12.01 5.45
N ASN A 83 -0.77 -12.76 6.32
CA ASN A 83 -2.18 -12.60 6.68
C ASN A 83 -2.42 -11.61 7.83
N LYS A 84 -1.35 -11.06 8.43
CA LYS A 84 -1.48 -10.04 9.45
C LYS A 84 -1.96 -8.72 8.83
N SER A 85 -2.92 -8.04 9.46
CA SER A 85 -3.27 -6.67 9.12
C SER A 85 -2.05 -5.77 9.27
N ILE A 86 -1.76 -4.96 8.25
CA ILE A 86 -0.64 -4.03 8.29
C ILE A 86 -1.01 -2.78 9.08
N THR A 87 -0.10 -2.30 9.93
CA THR A 87 -0.31 -1.03 10.64
C THR A 87 0.00 0.17 9.73
N ARG A 88 -0.50 1.35 10.09
CA ARG A 88 -0.23 2.59 9.36
C ARG A 88 1.27 2.92 9.37
N ALA A 89 1.97 2.66 10.47
CA ALA A 89 3.43 2.83 10.55
C ALA A 89 4.19 1.84 9.65
N GLU A 90 3.82 0.56 9.66
CA GLU A 90 4.40 -0.46 8.77
C GLU A 90 4.18 -0.09 7.29
N PHE A 91 2.98 0.39 6.95
CA PHE A 91 2.68 0.84 5.59
C PHE A 91 3.51 2.08 5.20
N ALA A 92 3.59 3.08 6.07
CA ALA A 92 4.42 4.27 5.84
C ALA A 92 5.90 3.90 5.62
N ALA A 93 6.41 2.94 6.39
CA ALA A 93 7.78 2.45 6.23
C ALA A 93 8.02 1.82 4.86
N ILE A 94 7.08 1.02 4.37
CA ILE A 94 7.17 0.41 3.05
C ILE A 94 7.13 1.48 1.94
N VAL A 95 6.13 2.35 1.96
CA VAL A 95 5.97 3.33 0.87
C VAL A 95 7.05 4.40 0.89
N SER A 96 7.67 4.70 2.03
CA SER A 96 8.82 5.60 2.11
C SER A 96 10.03 5.14 1.28
N LYS A 97 10.14 3.84 0.99
CA LYS A 97 11.21 3.27 0.16
C LYS A 97 11.12 3.68 -1.32
N TYR A 98 9.98 4.17 -1.76
CA TYR A 98 9.79 4.70 -3.12
C TYR A 98 10.26 6.15 -3.27
N ILE A 99 10.56 6.84 -2.17
CA ILE A 99 11.02 8.23 -2.19
C ILE A 99 12.50 8.26 -2.54
N LYS A 100 12.84 8.74 -3.73
CA LYS A 100 14.24 8.86 -4.20
C LYS A 100 14.92 10.11 -3.65
N ASN A 101 14.21 11.24 -3.65
CA ASN A 101 14.72 12.55 -3.21
C ASN A 101 13.77 13.10 -2.14
N PRO A 102 13.97 12.75 -0.87
CA PRO A 102 13.06 13.17 0.19
C PRO A 102 13.08 14.68 0.38
N LYS A 103 11.91 15.28 0.52
CA LYS A 103 11.77 16.67 0.98
C LYS A 103 12.19 16.79 2.42
N ALA A 104 12.58 17.99 2.83
CA ALA A 104 12.79 18.28 4.24
C ALA A 104 11.53 17.99 5.06
N ALA A 105 11.68 17.32 6.18
CA ALA A 105 10.58 16.84 6.99
C ALA A 105 10.86 17.16 8.46
N ASP A 106 10.35 18.29 8.92
CA ASP A 106 10.67 18.81 10.26
C ASP A 106 9.62 18.43 11.32
N GLU A 107 8.39 18.11 10.91
CA GLU A 107 7.29 17.84 11.83
C GLU A 107 6.73 16.44 11.70
N VAL A 108 6.56 15.80 12.85
CA VAL A 108 5.86 14.52 13.00
C VAL A 108 4.55 14.77 13.75
N PHE A 109 3.67 13.81 13.75
CA PHE A 109 2.44 13.86 14.49
C PHE A 109 2.69 13.73 16.00
N ALA A 110 1.82 14.33 16.83
CA ALA A 110 1.96 14.35 18.27
C ALA A 110 2.03 12.97 18.92
N ASP A 111 1.37 11.98 18.30
CA ASP A 111 1.36 10.58 18.74
C ASP A 111 2.48 9.71 18.13
N VAL A 112 3.45 10.34 17.45
CA VAL A 112 4.65 9.67 16.93
C VAL A 112 5.88 10.23 17.67
N PRO A 113 6.30 9.58 18.76
CA PRO A 113 7.42 10.08 19.57
C PRO A 113 8.74 10.04 18.80
N MET A 114 9.70 10.88 19.25
CA MET A 114 11.00 11.04 18.59
C MET A 114 11.80 9.75 18.44
N ASN A 115 11.60 8.78 19.33
CA ASN A 115 12.23 7.46 19.33
C ASN A 115 11.38 6.39 18.65
N HIS A 116 10.25 6.75 18.02
CA HIS A 116 9.42 5.77 17.32
C HIS A 116 10.17 5.23 16.10
N TRP A 117 10.21 3.91 15.93
CA TRP A 117 10.97 3.23 14.87
C TRP A 117 10.63 3.69 13.44
N ALA A 118 9.38 4.08 13.20
CA ALA A 118 8.93 4.54 11.89
C ALA A 118 8.89 6.07 11.75
N LYS A 119 9.36 6.84 12.73
CA LYS A 119 9.29 8.30 12.75
C LYS A 119 9.77 8.92 11.44
N ASP A 120 10.98 8.54 11.01
CA ASP A 120 11.59 9.12 9.81
C ASP A 120 10.83 8.76 8.53
N ALA A 121 10.31 7.54 8.45
CA ALA A 121 9.48 7.11 7.34
C ALA A 121 8.16 7.89 7.29
N ILE A 122 7.49 8.06 8.44
CA ILE A 122 6.25 8.83 8.57
C ILE A 122 6.49 10.29 8.19
N ALA A 123 7.56 10.90 8.67
CA ALA A 123 7.93 12.27 8.33
C ALA A 123 8.14 12.44 6.82
N LYS A 124 8.88 11.54 6.18
CA LYS A 124 9.12 11.56 4.73
C LYS A 124 7.82 11.47 3.92
N VAL A 125 6.96 10.50 4.22
CA VAL A 125 5.71 10.31 3.47
C VAL A 125 4.70 11.44 3.71
N LYS A 126 4.74 12.07 4.90
CA LYS A 126 3.98 13.31 5.19
C LYS A 126 4.48 14.46 4.32
N ALA A 127 5.80 14.68 4.26
CA ALA A 127 6.43 15.75 3.47
C ALA A 127 6.14 15.62 1.96
N GLU A 128 6.01 14.40 1.45
CA GLU A 128 5.58 14.15 0.06
C GLU A 128 4.07 14.36 -0.16
N GLY A 129 3.29 14.53 0.89
CA GLY A 129 1.83 14.66 0.81
C GLY A 129 1.11 13.34 0.51
N TRP A 130 1.80 12.20 0.62
CA TRP A 130 1.20 10.90 0.35
C TRP A 130 0.30 10.42 1.48
N ILE A 131 0.70 10.71 2.72
CA ILE A 131 -0.07 10.40 3.92
C ILE A 131 -0.36 11.70 4.69
N SER A 132 -1.60 11.86 5.10
CA SER A 132 -2.03 12.85 6.09
C SER A 132 -2.40 12.17 7.41
N GLY A 133 -2.37 12.93 8.50
CA GLY A 133 -2.96 12.50 9.77
C GLY A 133 -4.47 12.62 9.76
N TYR A 134 -5.05 12.32 10.91
CA TYR A 134 -6.46 12.52 11.18
C TYR A 134 -6.75 13.97 11.57
N ASN A 135 -8.03 14.37 11.55
CA ASN A 135 -8.45 15.71 11.90
C ASN A 135 -8.13 16.11 13.36
N ASP A 136 -7.91 15.13 14.22
CA ASP A 136 -7.45 15.31 15.61
C ASP A 136 -5.94 15.56 15.74
N GLY A 137 -5.21 15.66 14.64
CA GLY A 137 -3.76 15.87 14.59
C GLY A 137 -2.92 14.62 14.86
N THR A 138 -3.54 13.45 14.97
CA THR A 138 -2.83 12.18 15.19
C THR A 138 -2.52 11.44 13.90
N PHE A 139 -1.56 10.54 13.93
CA PHE A 139 -1.24 9.60 12.85
C PHE A 139 -1.79 8.20 13.11
N LYS A 140 -1.89 7.78 14.35
CA LYS A 140 -2.28 6.46 14.82
C LYS A 140 -1.37 5.36 14.25
N PRO A 141 -0.07 5.36 14.58
CA PRO A 141 0.94 4.49 13.96
C PRO A 141 0.62 3.00 14.08
N ASP A 142 0.09 2.57 15.21
CA ASP A 142 -0.22 1.16 15.50
C ASP A 142 -1.61 0.71 15.03
N ALA A 143 -2.43 1.64 14.56
CA ALA A 143 -3.74 1.30 14.02
C ALA A 143 -3.59 0.56 12.67
N PRO A 144 -4.42 -0.47 12.41
CA PRO A 144 -4.45 -1.09 11.09
C PRO A 144 -4.95 -0.09 10.05
N ILE A 145 -4.32 -0.08 8.87
CA ILE A 145 -4.78 0.73 7.73
C ILE A 145 -5.93 0.03 7.00
N THR A 146 -6.89 0.80 6.51
CA THR A 146 -7.97 0.24 5.68
C THR A 146 -7.55 0.08 4.22
N ARG A 147 -8.29 -0.74 3.46
CA ARG A 147 -8.04 -0.91 2.02
C ARG A 147 -8.21 0.41 1.27
N ALA A 148 -9.25 1.20 1.58
CA ALA A 148 -9.47 2.50 0.95
C ALA A 148 -8.32 3.48 1.25
N GLU A 149 -7.87 3.56 2.50
CA GLU A 149 -6.71 4.39 2.87
C GLU A 149 -5.45 3.97 2.12
N ALA A 150 -5.14 2.67 2.06
CA ALA A 150 -3.96 2.15 1.37
C ALA A 150 -3.99 2.48 -0.13
N VAL A 151 -5.12 2.26 -0.80
CA VAL A 151 -5.29 2.57 -2.23
C VAL A 151 -5.17 4.07 -2.50
N SER A 152 -5.78 4.90 -1.65
CA SER A 152 -5.70 6.37 -1.75
C SER A 152 -4.24 6.86 -1.67
N ILE A 153 -3.45 6.30 -0.77
CA ILE A 153 -2.03 6.63 -0.63
C ILE A 153 -1.24 6.18 -1.86
N VAL A 154 -1.46 4.95 -2.32
CA VAL A 154 -0.81 4.42 -3.52
C VAL A 154 -1.13 5.28 -4.75
N ASN A 155 -2.36 5.71 -4.93
CA ASN A 155 -2.73 6.61 -6.02
C ASN A 155 -1.96 7.94 -5.95
N ARG A 156 -1.83 8.54 -4.78
CA ARG A 156 -1.02 9.78 -4.60
C ARG A 156 0.46 9.54 -4.91
N MET A 157 1.04 8.41 -4.50
CA MET A 157 2.43 8.06 -4.76
C MET A 157 2.75 8.03 -6.26
N PHE A 158 1.83 7.54 -7.07
CA PHE A 158 2.00 7.38 -8.51
C PHE A 158 1.36 8.52 -9.32
N GLY A 159 0.95 9.62 -8.66
CA GLY A 159 0.32 10.76 -9.32
C GLY A 159 -1.00 10.41 -10.02
N ARG A 160 -1.67 9.36 -9.58
CA ARG A 160 -2.94 8.90 -10.13
C ARG A 160 -4.07 9.63 -9.41
N SER A 161 -4.80 10.44 -10.13
CA SER A 161 -6.06 11.01 -9.65
C SER A 161 -7.21 10.29 -10.35
N ALA A 162 -8.32 10.13 -9.65
CA ALA A 162 -9.55 9.75 -10.32
C ALA A 162 -9.90 10.90 -11.28
N ASP A 163 -9.80 10.66 -12.58
CA ASP A 163 -10.37 11.56 -13.57
C ASP A 163 -11.89 11.51 -13.42
N GLY A 164 -12.50 12.63 -13.06
CA GLY A 164 -13.93 12.70 -12.85
C GLY A 164 -14.74 12.37 -14.11
N GLU A 165 -14.16 12.57 -15.29
CA GLU A 165 -14.73 12.16 -16.57
C GLU A 165 -14.64 10.65 -16.75
N PHE A 166 -13.49 10.05 -16.44
CA PHE A 166 -13.31 8.60 -16.46
C PHE A 166 -14.26 7.89 -15.47
N VAL A 167 -14.36 8.39 -14.24
CA VAL A 167 -15.25 7.82 -13.21
C VAL A 167 -16.71 7.89 -13.66
N ARG A 168 -17.13 8.99 -14.27
CA ARG A 168 -18.51 9.14 -14.80
C ARG A 168 -18.79 8.18 -15.95
N ASP A 169 -17.85 8.05 -16.89
CA ASP A 169 -18.03 7.24 -18.10
C ASP A 169 -17.88 5.73 -17.83
N HIS A 170 -17.14 5.37 -16.77
CA HIS A 170 -16.90 3.99 -16.35
C HIS A 170 -17.62 3.63 -15.04
N ASN A 171 -18.63 4.41 -14.65
CA ASN A 171 -19.40 4.16 -13.42
C ASN A 171 -20.03 2.75 -13.39
N TYR A 172 -20.29 2.16 -14.53
CA TYR A 172 -20.75 0.77 -14.67
C TYR A 172 -19.67 -0.23 -14.19
N GLU A 173 -18.40 -0.01 -14.50
CA GLU A 173 -17.29 -0.89 -14.09
C GLU A 173 -16.96 -0.71 -12.59
N ILE A 174 -17.09 0.51 -12.09
CA ILE A 174 -16.88 0.85 -10.67
C ILE A 174 -18.02 0.31 -9.82
N SER A 175 -19.24 0.29 -10.33
CA SER A 175 -20.43 -0.21 -9.61
C SER A 175 -20.53 -1.75 -9.53
N ASN A 176 -19.59 -2.48 -10.12
CA ASN A 176 -19.56 -3.94 -10.06
C ASN A 176 -19.22 -4.51 -8.67
N PHE A 177 -18.76 -3.68 -7.75
CA PHE A 177 -18.55 -4.11 -6.36
C PHE A 177 -19.77 -3.80 -5.50
N LYS A 178 -20.30 -4.83 -4.86
CA LYS A 178 -21.56 -4.77 -4.09
C LYS A 178 -21.55 -3.81 -2.90
N ASP A 179 -20.36 -3.48 -2.41
CA ASP A 179 -20.14 -2.70 -1.20
C ASP A 179 -19.52 -1.32 -1.44
N LEU A 180 -19.41 -0.88 -2.70
CA LEU A 180 -19.00 0.48 -3.00
C LEU A 180 -20.22 1.40 -3.09
N LEU A 181 -20.34 2.26 -2.11
CA LEU A 181 -21.26 3.39 -2.15
C LEU A 181 -20.53 4.58 -2.78
N GLY A 182 -21.23 5.38 -3.58
CA GLY A 182 -20.64 6.54 -4.27
C GLY A 182 -20.00 7.60 -3.36
N SER A 183 -20.12 7.46 -2.02
CA SER A 183 -19.50 8.30 -1.00
C SER A 183 -18.09 7.84 -0.59
N HIS A 184 -17.56 6.77 -1.14
CA HIS A 184 -16.25 6.21 -0.77
C HIS A 184 -15.07 6.76 -1.59
N TRP A 185 -15.34 7.72 -2.52
CA TRP A 185 -14.32 8.32 -3.40
C TRP A 185 -14.00 9.76 -3.04
#